data_7917713118ca7beeffd7dd325c0bb486
#
_entry.id   7917713118ca7beeffd7dd325c0bb486
#
_cell.length_a   1.000
_cell.length_b   1.000
_cell.length_c   1.000
_cell.angle_alpha   90.00
_cell.angle_beta   90.00
_cell.angle_gamma   90.00
#
_symmetry.space_group_name_H-M   'P 1'
#
loop_
_entity.id
_entity.type
_entity.pdbx_description
1 polymer ?
#
loop_
_entity_poly.entity_id
_entity_poly.type
_entity_poly.pdbx_seq_one_letter_code
_entity_poly.pdbx_strand_id
1 'polypeptide(L)'
;MKIRNAIPYLFPLFILLSATSFLFAQKDENTSKKKKKKFEPNTAILFAPNYTAQFPFGNMRDRFGFNNLFGMQIAYKLKKNWLIALDGSFLYGTLVRDNYVLDNISTSTGQFIGQNNNLVRVSLGEQGTNIQFRFGKIIPFSEKYPDAGLLLMTGFGFLQHKISINVRKTSIPQLDKTYRTGYDRMCNGPVLSQFVGGIFLARRKFYSFYGGVHFDVGFTKNQRPYDFYLGEKLNEKRVDMFLGIKLGWLIPVFLKADEKEIFYY
;
A
#
# COMPACT_ATOMS: atom_id res chain seq x y z
N MET A 1 24.51 -2.01 -13.44
CA MET A 1 24.88 -2.76 -12.24
C MET A 1 23.63 -3.52 -11.78
N LYS A 2 23.61 -4.85 -11.96
CA LYS A 2 22.42 -5.69 -11.83
C LYS A 2 22.04 -5.85 -10.34
N ILE A 3 20.94 -5.23 -9.92
CA ILE A 3 20.32 -5.34 -8.58
C ILE A 3 19.84 -6.78 -8.26
N ARG A 4 20.00 -7.72 -9.18
CA ARG A 4 19.66 -9.14 -9.02
C ARG A 4 20.28 -9.82 -7.78
N ASN A 5 21.34 -9.25 -7.21
CA ASN A 5 22.04 -9.81 -6.05
C ASN A 5 21.61 -9.26 -4.68
N ALA A 6 20.71 -8.26 -4.63
CA ALA A 6 20.25 -7.68 -3.37
C ALA A 6 18.98 -8.36 -2.79
N ILE A 7 18.25 -9.11 -3.61
CA ILE A 7 17.01 -9.82 -3.20
C ILE A 7 17.24 -10.81 -2.04
N PRO A 8 18.34 -11.62 -2.02
CA PRO A 8 18.56 -12.58 -0.93
C PRO A 8 18.83 -11.93 0.42
N TYR A 9 19.24 -10.67 0.47
CA TYR A 9 19.51 -9.95 1.73
C TYR A 9 18.32 -9.19 2.29
N LEU A 10 17.35 -8.81 1.45
CA LEU A 10 16.13 -8.10 1.88
C LEU A 10 15.10 -9.05 2.51
N PHE A 11 15.07 -10.31 2.08
CA PHE A 11 14.16 -11.32 2.60
C PHE A 11 14.41 -11.66 4.09
N PRO A 12 15.66 -11.92 4.53
CA PRO A 12 15.96 -12.12 5.96
C PRO A 12 15.74 -10.85 6.80
N LEU A 13 15.93 -9.66 6.25
CA LEU A 13 15.62 -8.41 6.94
C LEU A 13 14.11 -8.25 7.20
N PHE A 14 13.28 -8.68 6.24
CA PHE A 14 11.83 -8.69 6.38
C PHE A 14 11.38 -9.68 7.47
N ILE A 15 11.95 -10.88 7.50
CA ILE A 15 11.69 -11.90 8.53
C ILE A 15 12.18 -11.41 9.90
N LEU A 16 13.32 -10.75 9.98
CA LEU A 16 13.86 -10.21 11.23
C LEU A 16 12.95 -9.11 11.82
N LEU A 17 12.43 -8.21 10.99
CA LEU A 17 11.48 -7.16 11.38
C LEU A 17 10.12 -7.74 11.81
N SER A 18 9.64 -8.81 11.17
CA SER A 18 8.42 -9.48 11.57
C SER A 18 8.60 -10.29 12.87
N ALA A 19 9.76 -10.93 13.06
CA ALA A 19 10.10 -11.67 14.28
C ALA A 19 10.26 -10.75 15.50
N THR A 20 10.78 -9.54 15.33
CA THR A 20 10.85 -8.55 16.43
C THR A 20 9.48 -8.13 16.91
N SER A 21 8.48 -8.02 16.03
CA SER A 21 7.09 -7.75 16.42
C SER A 21 6.51 -8.84 17.31
N PHE A 22 6.92 -10.10 17.13
CA PHE A 22 6.53 -11.24 17.94
C PHE A 22 7.28 -11.30 19.30
N LEU A 23 8.57 -10.99 19.31
CA LEU A 23 9.40 -11.04 20.51
C LEU A 23 9.04 -9.94 21.54
N PHE A 24 8.66 -8.75 21.08
CA PHE A 24 8.14 -7.70 21.96
C PHE A 24 6.77 -8.03 22.56
N ALA A 25 6.04 -9.00 21.98
CA ALA A 25 4.76 -9.47 22.51
C ALA A 25 4.88 -10.33 23.78
N GLN A 26 6.01 -11.00 23.99
CA GLN A 26 6.22 -11.94 25.11
C GLN A 26 6.76 -11.32 26.41
N LYS A 27 7.20 -10.05 26.39
CA LYS A 27 7.91 -9.45 27.54
C LYS A 27 7.03 -8.80 28.61
N ASP A 28 5.71 -8.82 28.49
CA ASP A 28 4.80 -8.06 29.37
C ASP A 28 4.28 -8.84 30.61
N GLU A 29 4.83 -10.00 30.97
CA GLU A 29 4.20 -10.83 32.02
C GLU A 29 4.83 -10.78 33.43
N ASN A 30 5.87 -10.01 33.71
CA ASN A 30 6.40 -9.95 35.08
C ASN A 30 6.97 -8.59 35.46
N THR A 31 6.14 -7.68 35.95
CA THR A 31 6.61 -6.72 37.00
C THR A 31 5.42 -6.19 37.82
N SER A 32 5.18 -6.86 38.92
CA SER A 32 4.37 -6.34 40.03
C SER A 32 5.14 -5.21 40.70
N LYS A 33 4.70 -3.93 40.60
CA LYS A 33 4.96 -2.87 41.58
C LYS A 33 4.03 -1.66 41.41
N LYS A 34 3.33 -1.29 42.49
CA LYS A 34 2.63 -0.05 42.85
C LYS A 34 1.52 0.44 41.91
N LYS A 35 0.26 0.38 42.40
CA LYS A 35 -0.96 0.93 41.83
C LYS A 35 -0.91 2.47 41.64
N LYS A 36 -0.19 2.96 40.62
CA LYS A 36 -0.56 4.22 39.97
C LYS A 36 -1.78 3.91 39.09
N LYS A 37 -2.79 4.79 39.04
CA LYS A 37 -3.93 4.66 38.11
C LYS A 37 -3.39 4.44 36.70
N LYS A 38 -3.31 3.18 36.29
CA LYS A 38 -2.85 2.78 34.98
C LYS A 38 -4.01 3.10 34.03
N PHE A 39 -3.84 4.05 33.13
CA PHE A 39 -4.82 4.26 32.07
C PHE A 39 -4.86 3.02 31.21
N GLU A 40 -6.00 2.33 31.20
CA GLU A 40 -6.20 1.17 30.33
C GLU A 40 -6.41 1.63 28.89
N PRO A 41 -5.78 0.97 27.90
CA PRO A 41 -6.01 1.27 26.49
C PRO A 41 -7.46 0.96 26.12
N ASN A 42 -8.10 1.87 25.37
CA ASN A 42 -9.48 1.73 24.96
C ASN A 42 -9.63 0.80 23.76
N THR A 43 -10.73 0.06 23.72
CA THR A 43 -11.15 -0.68 22.53
C THR A 43 -11.87 0.25 21.58
N ALA A 44 -11.49 0.26 20.32
CA ALA A 44 -12.07 1.15 19.31
C ALA A 44 -12.08 0.54 17.92
N ILE A 45 -13.04 0.92 17.11
CA ILE A 45 -13.00 0.77 15.66
C ILE A 45 -12.40 2.06 15.11
N LEU A 46 -11.38 1.93 14.26
CA LEU A 46 -10.65 3.03 13.66
C LEU A 46 -10.91 3.04 12.15
N PHE A 47 -11.52 4.11 11.66
CA PHE A 47 -11.59 4.37 10.22
C PHE A 47 -10.42 5.29 9.87
N ALA A 48 -9.62 4.90 8.88
CA ALA A 48 -8.41 5.61 8.55
C ALA A 48 -8.24 5.80 7.04
N PRO A 49 -8.78 6.89 6.47
CA PRO A 49 -8.33 7.32 5.16
C PRO A 49 -6.82 7.54 5.19
N ASN A 50 -6.13 7.04 4.19
CA ASN A 50 -4.67 7.06 4.15
C ASN A 50 -4.12 7.37 2.76
N TYR A 51 -2.92 7.89 2.76
CA TYR A 51 -2.13 8.20 1.59
C TYR A 51 -0.72 7.65 1.76
N THR A 52 -0.19 7.05 0.69
CA THR A 52 1.19 6.58 0.66
C THR A 52 1.88 7.09 -0.59
N ALA A 53 2.96 7.83 -0.40
CA ALA A 53 3.90 8.20 -1.44
C ALA A 53 5.01 7.15 -1.48
N GLN A 54 5.24 6.50 -2.63
CA GLN A 54 6.15 5.37 -2.69
C GLN A 54 7.01 5.31 -3.95
N PHE A 55 8.18 4.72 -3.78
CA PHE A 55 9.13 4.42 -4.83
C PHE A 55 9.14 2.93 -5.11
N PRO A 56 9.02 2.51 -6.39
CA PRO A 56 9.14 1.13 -6.78
C PRO A 56 10.59 0.67 -6.84
N PHE A 57 10.81 -0.59 -6.49
CA PHE A 57 12.07 -1.31 -6.58
C PHE A 57 11.86 -2.69 -7.23
N GLY A 58 12.95 -3.41 -7.46
CA GLY A 58 12.89 -4.71 -8.12
C GLY A 58 12.35 -4.59 -9.55
N ASN A 59 11.57 -5.58 -9.98
CA ASN A 59 11.00 -5.60 -11.33
C ASN A 59 9.99 -4.47 -11.57
N MET A 60 9.40 -3.91 -10.50
CA MET A 60 8.47 -2.81 -10.60
C MET A 60 9.14 -1.52 -11.10
N ARG A 61 10.39 -1.27 -10.67
CA ARG A 61 11.19 -0.11 -11.09
C ARG A 61 11.44 -0.08 -12.60
N ASP A 62 11.51 -1.24 -13.23
CA ASP A 62 11.77 -1.32 -14.67
C ASP A 62 10.59 -0.76 -15.48
N ARG A 63 9.35 -0.91 -14.96
CA ARG A 63 8.13 -0.43 -15.64
C ARG A 63 7.65 0.93 -15.17
N PHE A 64 7.77 1.22 -13.87
CA PHE A 64 7.15 2.40 -13.27
C PHE A 64 8.14 3.23 -12.48
N GLY A 65 7.84 4.50 -12.35
CA GLY A 65 8.53 5.41 -11.46
C GLY A 65 7.76 5.63 -10.16
N PHE A 66 7.94 6.81 -9.57
CA PHE A 66 7.22 7.22 -8.37
C PHE A 66 5.70 7.10 -8.55
N ASN A 67 5.04 6.57 -7.54
CA ASN A 67 3.59 6.38 -7.54
C ASN A 67 2.97 6.66 -6.16
N ASN A 68 1.66 6.66 -6.11
CA ASN A 68 0.88 7.03 -4.96
C ASN A 68 -0.21 5.98 -4.71
N LEU A 69 -0.50 5.71 -3.42
CA LEU A 69 -1.68 4.97 -3.02
C LEU A 69 -2.61 5.87 -2.22
N PHE A 70 -3.88 5.82 -2.59
CA PHE A 70 -4.98 6.40 -1.82
C PHE A 70 -5.83 5.26 -1.30
N GLY A 71 -6.06 5.23 0.00
CA GLY A 71 -6.75 4.09 0.59
C GLY A 71 -7.59 4.43 1.80
N MET A 72 -8.29 3.39 2.25
CA MET A 72 -9.06 3.37 3.48
C MET A 72 -8.67 2.12 4.27
N GLN A 73 -8.31 2.32 5.52
CA GLN A 73 -8.08 1.23 6.47
C GLN A 73 -9.19 1.24 7.51
N ILE A 74 -9.75 0.07 7.77
CA ILE A 74 -10.66 -0.16 8.91
C ILE A 74 -9.92 -1.08 9.87
N ALA A 75 -9.69 -0.60 11.09
CA ALA A 75 -8.95 -1.33 12.10
C ALA A 75 -9.76 -1.51 13.38
N TYR A 76 -9.63 -2.68 13.98
CA TYR A 76 -10.13 -2.98 15.30
C TYR A 76 -8.98 -2.96 16.30
N LYS A 77 -9.02 -2.03 17.25
CA LYS A 77 -8.03 -1.90 18.31
C LYS A 77 -8.52 -2.61 19.56
N LEU A 78 -7.73 -3.57 20.05
CA LEU A 78 -8.00 -4.32 21.27
C LEU A 78 -7.40 -3.61 22.49
N LYS A 79 -7.87 -3.96 23.69
CA LYS A 79 -7.40 -3.42 24.99
C LYS A 79 -5.90 -3.56 25.22
N LYS A 80 -5.25 -4.62 24.69
CA LYS A 80 -3.79 -4.86 24.82
C LYS A 80 -2.98 -4.15 23.72
N ASN A 81 -3.51 -3.11 23.09
CA ASN A 81 -2.86 -2.38 22.00
C ASN A 81 -2.55 -3.21 20.74
N TRP A 82 -3.22 -4.33 20.55
CA TRP A 82 -3.22 -5.06 19.30
C TRP A 82 -4.19 -4.41 18.31
N LEU A 83 -3.81 -4.41 17.04
CA LEU A 83 -4.67 -3.96 15.94
C LEU A 83 -4.82 -5.09 14.94
N ILE A 84 -6.05 -5.24 14.46
CA ILE A 84 -6.41 -6.07 13.31
C ILE A 84 -7.06 -5.12 12.32
N ALA A 85 -6.62 -5.11 11.07
CA ALA A 85 -7.10 -4.16 10.10
C ALA A 85 -7.29 -4.77 8.71
N LEU A 86 -8.23 -4.22 7.96
CA LEU A 86 -8.38 -4.38 6.52
C LEU A 86 -8.02 -3.06 5.86
N ASP A 87 -7.08 -3.08 4.94
CA ASP A 87 -6.62 -1.91 4.17
C ASP A 87 -6.92 -2.14 2.68
N GLY A 88 -7.65 -1.24 2.07
CA GLY A 88 -7.91 -1.22 0.63
C GLY A 88 -7.38 0.08 0.04
N SER A 89 -6.51 -0.03 -0.97
CA SER A 89 -5.85 1.13 -1.57
C SER A 89 -5.86 1.05 -3.08
N PHE A 90 -6.00 2.21 -3.73
CA PHE A 90 -5.88 2.41 -5.16
C PHE A 90 -4.50 2.96 -5.49
N LEU A 91 -3.80 2.28 -6.39
CA LEU A 91 -2.47 2.64 -6.89
C LEU A 91 -2.60 3.53 -8.12
N TYR A 92 -1.89 4.65 -8.13
CA TYR A 92 -1.85 5.58 -9.23
C TYR A 92 -0.45 6.17 -9.43
N GLY A 93 0.05 6.13 -10.68
CA GLY A 93 1.32 6.72 -11.08
C GLY A 93 1.24 7.31 -12.49
N THR A 94 1.99 8.36 -12.74
CA THR A 94 2.08 9.01 -14.06
C THR A 94 3.40 8.71 -14.77
N LEU A 95 4.37 8.16 -14.06
CA LEU A 95 5.70 7.85 -14.58
C LEU A 95 5.77 6.39 -15.02
N VAL A 96 5.54 6.15 -16.30
CA VAL A 96 5.74 4.86 -16.95
C VAL A 96 7.08 4.88 -17.68
N ARG A 97 7.97 3.95 -17.36
CA ARG A 97 9.27 3.79 -18.01
C ARG A 97 9.20 2.88 -19.23
N ASP A 98 8.28 1.93 -19.20
CA ASP A 98 7.91 1.05 -20.31
C ASP A 98 7.07 1.81 -21.35
N ASN A 99 7.56 2.95 -21.83
CA ASN A 99 6.83 3.83 -22.74
C ASN A 99 6.79 3.31 -24.19
N TYR A 100 7.62 2.35 -24.53
CA TYR A 100 7.73 1.74 -25.85
C TYR A 100 6.62 0.70 -26.16
N VAL A 101 5.78 0.35 -25.19
CA VAL A 101 4.73 -0.68 -25.36
C VAL A 101 3.73 -0.41 -26.49
N LEU A 102 3.67 0.82 -27.00
CA LEU A 102 2.79 1.25 -28.07
C LEU A 102 3.55 1.63 -29.35
N ASP A 103 4.86 1.43 -29.45
CA ASP A 103 5.68 1.90 -30.57
C ASP A 103 5.30 1.22 -31.89
N ASN A 104 4.82 -0.03 -31.85
CA ASN A 104 4.38 -0.76 -33.03
C ASN A 104 3.09 -0.20 -33.70
N ILE A 105 2.35 0.67 -33.00
CA ILE A 105 1.13 1.30 -33.49
C ILE A 105 1.20 2.83 -33.49
N SER A 106 2.35 3.39 -33.15
CA SER A 106 2.61 4.83 -33.18
C SER A 106 3.25 5.26 -34.49
N THR A 107 3.13 6.53 -34.83
CA THR A 107 3.88 7.17 -35.91
C THR A 107 5.34 7.41 -35.50
N SER A 108 6.21 7.74 -36.46
CA SER A 108 7.62 8.11 -36.19
C SER A 108 7.77 9.29 -35.22
N THR A 109 6.71 10.08 -35.01
CA THR A 109 6.67 11.21 -34.06
C THR A 109 6.04 10.83 -32.71
N GLY A 110 5.75 9.52 -32.45
CA GLY A 110 5.14 9.03 -31.23
C GLY A 110 3.65 9.43 -31.06
N GLN A 111 2.98 9.79 -32.14
CA GLN A 111 1.56 10.10 -32.14
C GLN A 111 0.74 8.95 -32.74
N PHE A 112 -0.56 8.97 -32.53
CA PHE A 112 -1.48 7.93 -33.01
C PHE A 112 -2.49 8.53 -33.99
N ILE A 113 -2.91 7.74 -34.99
CA ILE A 113 -3.93 8.17 -35.96
C ILE A 113 -5.30 7.88 -35.32
N GLY A 114 -6.04 8.93 -35.05
CA GLY A 114 -7.41 8.85 -34.57
C GLY A 114 -8.40 8.57 -35.69
N GLN A 115 -9.65 8.27 -35.35
CA GLN A 115 -10.74 7.91 -36.27
C GLN A 115 -11.01 8.95 -37.37
N ASN A 116 -10.69 10.22 -37.11
CA ASN A 116 -10.89 11.33 -38.06
C ASN A 116 -9.57 11.76 -38.73
N ASN A 117 -8.60 10.87 -38.90
CA ASN A 117 -7.25 11.18 -39.40
C ASN A 117 -6.48 12.24 -38.58
N ASN A 118 -6.93 12.52 -37.37
CA ASN A 118 -6.24 13.46 -36.48
C ASN A 118 -5.09 12.77 -35.79
N LEU A 119 -3.97 13.47 -35.61
CA LEU A 119 -2.86 13.01 -34.76
C LEU A 119 -3.21 13.22 -33.29
N VAL A 120 -3.21 12.13 -32.52
CA VAL A 120 -3.61 12.09 -31.11
C VAL A 120 -2.43 11.66 -30.26
N ARG A 121 -2.25 12.31 -29.12
CA ARG A 121 -1.28 11.88 -28.09
C ARG A 121 -1.97 10.98 -27.07
N VAL A 122 -1.32 9.88 -26.75
CA VAL A 122 -1.72 8.96 -25.69
C VAL A 122 -0.83 9.17 -24.47
N SER A 123 -1.40 9.21 -23.30
CA SER A 123 -0.65 9.24 -22.06
C SER A 123 -0.71 7.88 -21.36
N LEU A 124 0.45 7.38 -20.96
CA LEU A 124 0.57 6.17 -20.16
C LEU A 124 0.60 6.55 -18.69
N GLY A 125 0.03 5.71 -17.86
CA GLY A 125 0.06 5.82 -16.40
C GLY A 125 0.07 4.45 -15.76
N GLU A 126 0.23 4.42 -14.47
CA GLU A 126 0.08 3.23 -13.65
C GLU A 126 -1.28 3.25 -12.96
N GLN A 127 -1.94 2.12 -12.94
CA GLN A 127 -3.18 1.90 -12.19
C GLN A 127 -3.13 0.54 -11.51
N GLY A 128 -3.64 0.47 -10.27
CA GLY A 128 -3.70 -0.78 -9.56
C GLY A 128 -4.56 -0.72 -8.31
N THR A 129 -4.69 -1.86 -7.68
CA THR A 129 -5.37 -2.04 -6.38
C THR A 129 -4.50 -2.88 -5.46
N ASN A 130 -4.52 -2.52 -4.18
CA ASN A 130 -3.80 -3.23 -3.14
C ASN A 130 -4.77 -3.45 -1.97
N ILE A 131 -5.13 -4.70 -1.69
CA ILE A 131 -6.03 -5.07 -0.60
C ILE A 131 -5.24 -5.96 0.36
N GLN A 132 -5.17 -5.57 1.63
CA GLN A 132 -4.35 -6.24 2.62
C GLN A 132 -5.09 -6.43 3.93
N PHE A 133 -4.95 -7.60 4.51
CA PHE A 133 -5.21 -7.84 5.91
C PHE A 133 -3.96 -7.53 6.71
N ARG A 134 -4.09 -6.73 7.76
CA ARG A 134 -2.95 -6.26 8.57
C ARG A 134 -3.16 -6.60 10.02
N PHE A 135 -2.08 -6.98 10.67
CA PHE A 135 -2.01 -7.24 12.09
C PHE A 135 -0.85 -6.45 12.69
N GLY A 136 -1.07 -5.82 13.84
CA GLY A 136 -0.05 -4.98 14.43
C GLY A 136 -0.21 -4.73 15.91
N LYS A 137 0.78 -4.04 16.48
CA LYS A 137 0.82 -3.68 17.90
C LYS A 137 1.28 -2.23 18.06
N ILE A 138 0.66 -1.52 18.97
CA ILE A 138 1.12 -0.22 19.46
C ILE A 138 1.99 -0.45 20.68
N ILE A 139 3.23 0.04 20.63
CA ILE A 139 4.16 0.08 21.73
C ILE A 139 4.11 1.50 22.30
N PRO A 140 3.48 1.73 23.46
CA PRO A 140 3.28 3.08 23.99
C PRO A 140 4.60 3.73 24.40
N PHE A 141 4.76 5.01 24.12
CA PHE A 141 5.92 5.78 24.55
C PHE A 141 5.85 6.13 26.05
N SER A 142 4.65 6.18 26.62
CA SER A 142 4.44 6.53 28.03
C SER A 142 3.21 5.86 28.60
N GLU A 143 3.26 5.49 29.86
CA GLU A 143 2.10 4.96 30.61
C GLU A 143 0.94 5.98 30.70
N LYS A 144 1.23 7.28 30.59
CA LYS A 144 0.23 8.34 30.60
C LYS A 144 -0.60 8.40 29.31
N TYR A 145 0.00 7.98 28.16
CA TYR A 145 -0.64 7.98 26.85
C TYR A 145 -0.56 6.58 26.22
N PRO A 146 -1.35 5.61 26.71
CA PRO A 146 -1.25 4.21 26.28
C PRO A 146 -1.65 3.98 24.81
N ASP A 147 -2.38 4.93 24.22
CA ASP A 147 -2.87 4.90 22.86
C ASP A 147 -2.00 5.70 21.88
N ALA A 148 -0.83 6.20 22.36
CA ALA A 148 0.17 6.88 21.54
C ALA A 148 1.51 6.17 21.64
N GLY A 149 2.14 5.86 20.50
CA GLY A 149 3.39 5.12 20.52
C GLY A 149 3.92 4.73 19.15
N LEU A 150 4.85 3.79 19.16
CA LEU A 150 5.35 3.14 17.96
C LEU A 150 4.32 2.11 17.47
N LEU A 151 3.91 2.22 16.21
CA LEU A 151 3.02 1.29 15.53
C LEU A 151 3.83 0.37 14.63
N LEU A 152 3.78 -0.92 14.90
CA LEU A 152 4.34 -1.96 14.05
C LEU A 152 3.19 -2.77 13.47
N MET A 153 3.12 -2.88 12.13
CA MET A 153 2.10 -3.68 11.47
C MET A 153 2.71 -4.52 10.36
N THR A 154 2.33 -5.79 10.35
CA THR A 154 2.62 -6.72 9.25
C THR A 154 1.32 -7.02 8.52
N GLY A 155 1.37 -7.14 7.20
CA GLY A 155 0.19 -7.42 6.39
C GLY A 155 0.47 -8.44 5.30
N PHE A 156 -0.59 -9.08 4.86
CA PHE A 156 -0.62 -9.93 3.68
C PHE A 156 -1.88 -9.62 2.87
N GLY A 157 -1.80 -9.80 1.56
CA GLY A 157 -2.93 -9.46 0.73
C GLY A 157 -2.71 -9.74 -0.74
N PHE A 158 -3.36 -8.95 -1.57
CA PHE A 158 -3.37 -9.09 -3.00
C PHE A 158 -3.08 -7.74 -3.66
N LEU A 159 -2.10 -7.75 -4.55
CA LEU A 159 -1.69 -6.61 -5.36
C LEU A 159 -2.03 -6.87 -6.82
N GLN A 160 -2.64 -5.89 -7.48
CA GLN A 160 -2.83 -5.87 -8.92
C GLN A 160 -2.40 -4.51 -9.45
N HIS A 161 -1.64 -4.51 -10.54
CA HIS A 161 -1.25 -3.28 -11.24
C HIS A 161 -1.19 -3.51 -12.76
N LYS A 162 -1.32 -2.43 -13.51
CA LYS A 162 -1.27 -2.43 -14.97
C LYS A 162 -0.85 -1.08 -15.52
N ILE A 163 -0.44 -1.06 -16.78
CA ILE A 163 -0.27 0.17 -17.55
C ILE A 163 -1.66 0.68 -17.95
N SER A 164 -1.99 1.89 -17.52
CA SER A 164 -3.21 2.60 -17.92
C SER A 164 -2.94 3.41 -19.17
N ILE A 165 -3.70 3.15 -20.21
CA ILE A 165 -3.58 3.82 -21.51
C ILE A 165 -4.72 4.83 -21.62
N ASN A 166 -4.40 6.12 -21.49
CA ASN A 166 -5.37 7.21 -21.50
C ASN A 166 -5.37 7.92 -22.86
N VAL A 167 -6.47 7.76 -23.58
CA VAL A 167 -6.74 8.45 -24.83
C VAL A 167 -7.65 9.63 -24.55
N ARG A 168 -7.20 10.84 -24.87
CA ARG A 168 -8.00 12.07 -24.67
C ARG A 168 -8.65 12.49 -25.99
N LYS A 169 -9.95 12.84 -25.92
CA LYS A 169 -10.74 13.55 -26.94
C LYS A 169 -11.12 12.82 -28.24
N THR A 170 -10.44 11.75 -28.66
CA THR A 170 -10.73 11.09 -29.93
C THR A 170 -10.56 9.59 -29.80
N SER A 171 -11.45 8.80 -30.42
CA SER A 171 -11.29 7.35 -30.46
C SER A 171 -10.11 6.98 -31.36
N ILE A 172 -9.26 6.08 -30.87
CA ILE A 172 -8.18 5.44 -31.62
C ILE A 172 -8.62 3.99 -31.84
N PRO A 173 -8.95 3.55 -33.06
CA PRO A 173 -9.47 2.20 -33.31
C PRO A 173 -8.52 1.09 -32.83
N GLN A 174 -7.19 1.31 -32.94
CA GLN A 174 -6.15 0.38 -32.52
C GLN A 174 -6.03 0.28 -30.99
N LEU A 175 -6.66 1.20 -30.22
CA LEU A 175 -6.68 1.26 -28.78
C LEU A 175 -8.11 1.19 -28.21
N ASP A 176 -9.00 0.46 -28.88
CA ASP A 176 -10.30 0.14 -28.27
C ASP A 176 -10.14 -0.72 -27.02
N LYS A 177 -11.18 -0.79 -26.18
CA LYS A 177 -11.13 -1.47 -24.87
C LYS A 177 -10.55 -2.88 -24.95
N THR A 178 -10.89 -3.62 -26.00
CA THR A 178 -10.42 -5.00 -26.22
C THR A 178 -8.93 -5.04 -26.53
N TYR A 179 -8.47 -4.17 -27.44
CA TYR A 179 -7.06 -4.12 -27.84
C TYR A 179 -6.13 -3.57 -26.75
N ARG A 180 -6.61 -2.65 -25.89
CA ARG A 180 -5.81 -2.15 -24.74
C ARG A 180 -5.36 -3.24 -23.81
N THR A 181 -6.13 -4.32 -23.69
CA THR A 181 -5.75 -5.46 -22.84
C THR A 181 -4.50 -6.18 -23.31
N GLY A 182 -4.17 -6.10 -24.61
CA GLY A 182 -2.93 -6.65 -25.17
C GLY A 182 -1.68 -5.79 -24.90
N TYR A 183 -1.86 -4.55 -24.44
CA TYR A 183 -0.76 -3.62 -24.17
C TYR A 183 -0.62 -3.26 -22.67
N ASP A 184 -1.62 -3.55 -21.84
CA ASP A 184 -1.66 -3.05 -20.45
C ASP A 184 -0.78 -3.80 -19.46
N ARG A 185 -0.20 -4.93 -19.88
CA ARG A 185 0.74 -5.76 -19.08
C ARG A 185 0.26 -5.97 -17.65
N MET A 186 -1.01 -6.28 -17.47
CA MET A 186 -1.60 -6.46 -16.15
C MET A 186 -0.94 -7.61 -15.38
N CYS A 187 -0.44 -7.29 -14.19
CA CYS A 187 0.14 -8.24 -13.26
C CYS A 187 -0.66 -8.26 -11.96
N ASN A 188 -0.78 -9.44 -11.36
CA ASN A 188 -1.35 -9.58 -10.04
C ASN A 188 -0.68 -10.73 -9.26
N GLY A 189 -0.85 -10.71 -7.94
CA GLY A 189 -0.34 -11.74 -7.06
C GLY A 189 -0.39 -11.38 -5.59
N PRO A 190 0.04 -12.31 -4.72
CA PRO A 190 0.12 -12.05 -3.29
C PRO A 190 1.15 -10.98 -2.97
N VAL A 191 0.85 -10.21 -1.90
CA VAL A 191 1.72 -9.16 -1.38
C VAL A 191 1.91 -9.35 0.12
N LEU A 192 3.13 -9.12 0.59
CA LEU A 192 3.48 -8.99 2.00
C LEU A 192 3.84 -7.54 2.28
N SER A 193 3.43 -7.03 3.43
CA SER A 193 3.71 -5.65 3.82
C SER A 193 4.25 -5.54 5.23
N GLN A 194 5.06 -4.50 5.43
CA GLN A 194 5.55 -4.09 6.74
C GLN A 194 5.38 -2.59 6.88
N PHE A 195 4.85 -2.16 8.02
CA PHE A 195 4.74 -0.75 8.40
C PHE A 195 5.38 -0.53 9.75
N VAL A 196 6.20 0.51 9.82
CA VAL A 196 6.83 0.97 11.06
C VAL A 196 6.64 2.48 11.13
N GLY A 197 5.99 2.97 12.19
CA GLY A 197 5.72 4.39 12.32
C GLY A 197 5.16 4.79 13.68
N GLY A 198 4.80 6.05 13.81
CA GLY A 198 4.13 6.58 14.97
C GLY A 198 2.60 6.54 14.83
N ILE A 199 1.92 6.35 15.95
CA ILE A 199 0.48 6.53 16.07
C ILE A 199 0.19 7.45 17.24
N PHE A 200 -0.74 8.36 17.02
CA PHE A 200 -1.30 9.23 18.04
C PHE A 200 -2.82 9.15 17.99
N LEU A 201 -3.42 8.54 19.01
CA LEU A 201 -4.85 8.42 19.14
C LEU A 201 -5.32 9.35 20.26
N ALA A 202 -5.91 10.47 19.87
CA ALA A 202 -6.46 11.45 20.82
C ALA A 202 -7.86 11.04 21.30
N ARG A 203 -8.21 11.40 22.52
CA ARG A 203 -9.59 11.27 23.01
C ARG A 203 -10.58 12.12 22.21
N ARG A 204 -10.12 13.27 21.67
CA ARG A 204 -10.89 14.08 20.72
C ARG A 204 -10.71 13.54 19.31
N LYS A 205 -11.81 13.14 18.67
CA LYS A 205 -11.87 12.36 17.41
C LYS A 205 -11.05 12.94 16.24
N PHE A 206 -10.84 14.26 16.15
CA PHE A 206 -10.26 14.92 14.99
C PHE A 206 -8.73 15.00 14.97
N TYR A 207 -8.05 14.75 16.09
CA TYR A 207 -6.60 14.92 16.23
C TYR A 207 -5.84 13.60 16.32
N SER A 208 -6.34 12.57 15.65
CA SER A 208 -5.74 11.25 15.68
C SER A 208 -5.12 10.93 14.34
N PHE A 209 -3.82 10.61 14.33
CA PHE A 209 -3.05 10.37 13.11
C PHE A 209 -2.08 9.20 13.30
N TYR A 210 -1.69 8.59 12.20
CA TYR A 210 -0.53 7.72 12.16
C TYR A 210 0.31 8.04 10.94
N GLY A 211 1.62 7.75 11.03
CA GLY A 211 2.51 7.96 9.91
C GLY A 211 3.82 7.23 10.10
N GLY A 212 4.44 6.82 8.99
CA GLY A 212 5.69 6.09 9.05
C GLY A 212 6.11 5.53 7.71
N VAL A 213 7.09 4.62 7.77
CA VAL A 213 7.64 3.92 6.62
C VAL A 213 6.81 2.68 6.33
N HIS A 214 6.48 2.50 5.07
CA HIS A 214 5.72 1.38 4.53
C HIS A 214 6.54 0.66 3.47
N PHE A 215 6.60 -0.67 3.56
CA PHE A 215 7.32 -1.52 2.62
C PHE A 215 6.42 -2.66 2.17
N ASP A 216 6.28 -2.85 0.85
CA ASP A 216 5.52 -3.94 0.22
C ASP A 216 6.45 -4.80 -0.64
N VAL A 217 6.21 -6.11 -0.62
CA VAL A 217 6.82 -7.09 -1.52
C VAL A 217 5.73 -7.92 -2.15
N GLY A 218 5.48 -7.73 -3.45
CA GLY A 218 4.51 -8.45 -4.24
C GLY A 218 5.18 -9.54 -5.09
N PHE A 219 4.62 -10.74 -5.06
CA PHE A 219 5.00 -11.85 -5.93
C PHE A 219 3.98 -11.95 -7.05
N THR A 220 4.21 -11.20 -8.12
CA THR A 220 3.22 -11.03 -9.18
C THR A 220 3.54 -11.84 -10.41
N LYS A 221 2.52 -12.07 -11.23
CA LYS A 221 2.60 -12.72 -12.52
C LYS A 221 1.74 -11.97 -13.52
N ASN A 222 2.21 -11.90 -14.78
CA ASN A 222 1.40 -11.37 -15.87
C ASN A 222 0.15 -12.23 -16.08
N GLN A 223 -1.01 -11.57 -16.21
CA GLN A 223 -2.31 -12.20 -16.38
C GLN A 223 -2.81 -12.15 -17.82
N ARG A 224 -2.12 -11.41 -18.69
CA ARG A 224 -2.54 -11.29 -20.09
C ARG A 224 -2.10 -12.49 -20.90
N PRO A 225 -2.97 -13.03 -21.76
CA PRO A 225 -2.66 -14.20 -22.60
C PRO A 225 -1.61 -13.89 -23.67
N TYR A 226 -1.50 -12.62 -24.08
CA TYR A 226 -0.63 -12.19 -25.17
C TYR A 226 -0.21 -10.73 -24.99
N ASP A 227 1.04 -10.39 -25.31
CA ASP A 227 1.55 -9.03 -25.39
C ASP A 227 1.66 -8.63 -26.87
N PHE A 228 0.91 -7.64 -27.28
CA PHE A 228 0.83 -7.23 -28.70
C PHE A 228 2.09 -6.51 -29.20
N TYR A 229 2.88 -5.93 -28.27
CA TYR A 229 4.14 -5.32 -28.64
C TYR A 229 5.23 -6.37 -28.92
N LEU A 230 5.33 -7.38 -28.04
CA LEU A 230 6.32 -8.44 -28.16
C LEU A 230 5.92 -9.54 -29.14
N GLY A 231 4.63 -9.68 -29.45
CA GLY A 231 4.12 -10.74 -30.28
C GLY A 231 4.11 -12.11 -29.63
N GLU A 232 4.19 -12.18 -28.29
CA GLU A 232 4.26 -13.43 -27.53
C GLU A 232 3.57 -13.33 -26.16
N LYS A 233 3.48 -14.47 -25.48
CA LYS A 233 2.97 -14.53 -24.12
C LYS A 233 4.03 -14.18 -23.10
N LEU A 234 3.79 -13.14 -22.32
CA LEU A 234 4.62 -12.83 -21.13
C LEU A 234 4.33 -13.79 -19.99
N ASN A 235 5.20 -14.75 -19.76
CA ASN A 235 5.07 -15.70 -18.65
C ASN A 235 6.09 -15.41 -17.53
N GLU A 236 6.32 -14.15 -17.24
CA GLU A 236 7.30 -13.73 -16.24
C GLU A 236 6.72 -13.77 -14.84
N LYS A 237 7.45 -14.42 -13.93
CA LYS A 237 7.29 -14.25 -12.49
C LYS A 237 8.07 -13.00 -12.06
N ARG A 238 7.44 -12.14 -11.31
CA ARG A 238 7.97 -10.83 -10.93
C ARG A 238 8.01 -10.68 -9.41
N VAL A 239 9.02 -9.97 -8.94
CA VAL A 239 9.08 -9.51 -7.55
C VAL A 239 8.99 -7.99 -7.59
N ASP A 240 7.82 -7.49 -7.26
CA ASP A 240 7.50 -6.06 -7.27
C ASP A 240 7.61 -5.53 -5.84
N MET A 241 8.50 -4.56 -5.62
CA MET A 241 8.77 -4.00 -4.29
C MET A 241 8.47 -2.51 -4.28
N PHE A 242 7.98 -2.04 -3.14
CA PHE A 242 7.70 -0.63 -2.90
C PHE A 242 8.20 -0.21 -1.53
N LEU A 243 8.81 0.96 -1.47
CA LEU A 243 9.16 1.63 -0.22
C LEU A 243 8.56 3.03 -0.24
N GLY A 244 7.85 3.40 0.81
CA GLY A 244 7.19 4.69 0.85
C GLY A 244 6.94 5.23 2.25
N ILE A 245 6.39 6.42 2.28
CA ILE A 245 5.90 7.08 3.48
C ILE A 245 4.38 7.03 3.45
N LYS A 246 3.78 6.42 4.48
CA LYS A 246 2.34 6.30 4.66
C LYS A 246 1.89 7.23 5.78
N LEU A 247 0.84 8.00 5.49
CA LEU A 247 0.16 8.87 6.43
C LEU A 247 -1.32 8.50 6.46
N GLY A 248 -1.93 8.51 7.61
CA GLY A 248 -3.35 8.24 7.76
C GLY A 248 -3.99 9.07 8.87
N TRP A 249 -5.21 9.49 8.64
CA TRP A 249 -6.05 10.17 9.61
C TRP A 249 -6.96 9.15 10.26
N LEU A 250 -6.95 9.08 11.61
CA LEU A 250 -7.72 8.13 12.38
C LEU A 250 -9.02 8.77 12.87
N ILE A 251 -10.14 8.14 12.59
CA ILE A 251 -11.46 8.49 13.11
C ILE A 251 -11.88 7.37 14.07
N PRO A 252 -11.63 7.53 15.39
CA PRO A 252 -11.92 6.49 16.36
C PRO A 252 -13.42 6.47 16.72
N VAL A 253 -13.98 5.26 16.77
CA VAL A 253 -15.28 4.97 17.35
C VAL A 253 -15.03 4.07 18.56
N PHE A 254 -15.06 4.66 19.75
CA PHE A 254 -14.84 3.93 21.00
C PHE A 254 -16.06 3.06 21.34
N LEU A 255 -15.84 1.79 21.64
CA LEU A 255 -16.91 0.81 21.87
C LEU A 255 -17.39 0.77 23.33
N LYS A 256 -16.62 1.35 24.26
CA LYS A 256 -17.04 1.58 25.65
C LYS A 256 -16.74 3.03 26.02
N ALA A 257 -17.77 3.78 26.32
CA ALA A 257 -17.63 4.99 27.11
C ALA A 257 -17.21 4.54 28.54
N ASP A 258 -16.16 5.14 29.09
CA ASP A 258 -15.90 5.02 30.52
C ASP A 258 -17.14 5.60 31.25
N GLU A 259 -17.87 4.79 32.00
CA GLU A 259 -19.05 5.17 32.82
C GLU A 259 -18.72 6.21 33.91
N LYS A 260 -17.53 6.79 33.92
CA LYS A 260 -17.06 7.72 34.96
C LYS A 260 -16.90 9.18 34.52
N GLU A 261 -17.32 9.55 33.34
CA GLU A 261 -17.55 10.98 33.02
C GLU A 261 -19.03 11.32 33.17
N ILE A 262 -19.56 11.23 34.39
CA ILE A 262 -20.78 11.95 34.78
C ILE A 262 -20.36 13.42 34.85
N PHE A 263 -20.80 14.18 33.84
CA PHE A 263 -20.67 15.63 33.84
C PHE A 263 -21.54 16.18 34.95
N TYR A 264 -20.94 16.62 36.05
CA TYR A 264 -21.59 17.58 36.93
C TYR A 264 -21.51 18.95 36.24
N TYR A 265 -22.66 19.46 35.87
CA TYR A 265 -22.85 20.87 35.52
C TYR A 265 -22.75 21.77 36.75
#